data_346e259815172c9fdef65e9a2b0dffd9
#
_entry.id   346e259815172c9fdef65e9a2b0dffd9
#
_cell.length_a   1.000
_cell.length_b   1.000
_cell.length_c   1.000
_cell.angle_alpha   90.00
_cell.angle_beta   90.00
_cell.angle_gamma   90.00
#
_symmetry.space_group_name_H-M   'P 1'
#
loop_
_entity.id
_entity.type
_entity.pdbx_description
1 polymer ?
#
loop_
_entity_poly.entity_id
_entity_poly.type
_entity_poly.pdbx_seq_one_letter_code
_entity_poly.pdbx_strand_id
1 'polypeptide(L)'
;MQEALVKARDQIILNPDDLPGSWYNVLADLPGEFPRPKDPEDGPSRLEYLSRVLLKHCLQQEVSTERWIPIPSPVQDLYRQAGRPRPLYRARRLERFLGTPAKLYYKREDLSPTGSHKVNTALAQAYYAAEEGCAGVSTETGAGQWGTALAYAASLQGLKCIIFWVRSVYDWKPDRRALMQLYGGKVFASPSRETSVGRGILEKNPDHVGSLGIAVSEGLEYAEKNPGYAYCLGSVLNHVLIHQSIIGLETMKQFDMIDEKPDVMIGCLGGGSNFGGFILPFAGEVVKGKRECRFLAAQSASAPNLSKGEYKYDFGDHAEKTPLLKMYTLGH
;
A
#
# COMPACT_ATOMS: atom_id res chain seq x y z
N MET A 1 6.24 5.95 -38.98
CA MET A 1 4.77 5.85 -39.04
C MET A 1 4.22 5.19 -37.75
N GLN A 2 4.79 4.11 -37.25
CA GLN A 2 4.39 3.51 -35.96
C GLN A 2 4.62 4.42 -34.75
N GLU A 3 5.77 5.09 -34.67
CA GLU A 3 6.08 6.08 -33.59
C GLU A 3 5.12 7.27 -33.58
N ALA A 4 4.74 7.78 -34.74
CA ALA A 4 3.78 8.90 -34.85
C ALA A 4 2.36 8.48 -34.40
N LEU A 5 1.99 7.21 -34.62
CA LEU A 5 0.71 6.65 -34.16
C LEU A 5 0.67 6.45 -32.63
N VAL A 6 1.79 6.11 -32.00
CA VAL A 6 1.88 5.99 -30.53
C VAL A 6 1.76 7.37 -29.87
N LYS A 7 2.41 8.40 -30.41
CA LYS A 7 2.32 9.79 -29.89
C LYS A 7 0.90 10.41 -30.00
N ALA A 8 0.06 9.90 -30.91
CA ALA A 8 -1.31 10.40 -31.11
C ALA A 8 -2.37 9.69 -30.24
N ARG A 9 -2.03 8.61 -29.55
CA ARG A 9 -2.98 7.84 -28.74
C ARG A 9 -3.23 8.50 -27.40
N ASP A 10 -4.49 8.48 -26.96
CA ASP A 10 -4.87 8.92 -25.62
C ASP A 10 -4.55 7.86 -24.56
N GLN A 11 -4.22 6.64 -24.97
CA GLN A 11 -3.92 5.51 -24.12
C GLN A 11 -2.52 4.96 -24.47
N ILE A 12 -1.64 4.97 -23.48
CA ILE A 12 -0.28 4.46 -23.59
C ILE A 12 -0.22 3.14 -22.80
N ILE A 13 0.03 2.04 -23.50
CA ILE A 13 0.08 0.69 -22.94
C ILE A 13 1.45 0.09 -23.22
N LEU A 14 2.09 -0.47 -22.18
CA LEU A 14 3.28 -1.30 -22.32
C LEU A 14 2.90 -2.69 -22.81
N ASN A 15 3.81 -3.36 -23.49
CA ASN A 15 3.64 -4.79 -23.75
C ASN A 15 3.76 -5.58 -22.43
N PRO A 16 3.16 -6.76 -22.31
CA PRO A 16 3.30 -7.61 -21.11
C PRO A 16 4.75 -7.95 -20.76
N ASP A 17 5.64 -8.02 -21.73
CA ASP A 17 7.06 -8.30 -21.55
C ASP A 17 7.85 -7.08 -21.03
N ASP A 18 7.28 -5.88 -21.14
CA ASP A 18 7.87 -4.65 -20.60
C ASP A 18 7.58 -4.43 -19.12
N LEU A 19 6.90 -5.38 -18.45
CA LEU A 19 6.69 -5.34 -17.00
C LEU A 19 8.05 -5.22 -16.29
N PRO A 20 8.23 -4.29 -15.32
CA PRO A 20 9.46 -4.18 -14.56
C PRO A 20 9.82 -5.50 -13.86
N GLY A 21 11.05 -5.97 -14.03
CA GLY A 21 11.56 -7.19 -13.40
C GLY A 21 12.05 -7.00 -11.96
N SER A 22 12.12 -5.75 -11.49
CA SER A 22 12.53 -5.40 -10.13
C SER A 22 11.70 -4.23 -9.62
N TRP A 23 11.48 -4.22 -8.31
CA TRP A 23 10.98 -3.05 -7.59
C TRP A 23 12.11 -2.07 -7.30
N TYR A 24 11.76 -0.81 -7.10
CA TYR A 24 12.68 0.26 -6.74
C TYR A 24 12.58 0.62 -5.26
N ASN A 25 13.71 0.67 -4.59
CA ASN A 25 13.84 1.12 -3.22
C ASN A 25 14.52 2.50 -3.20
N VAL A 26 13.77 3.53 -2.87
CA VAL A 26 14.25 4.91 -2.84
C VAL A 26 15.31 5.14 -1.75
N LEU A 27 15.34 4.33 -0.68
CA LEU A 27 16.30 4.49 0.43
C LEU A 27 17.75 4.47 -0.04
N ALA A 28 18.03 3.73 -1.13
CA ALA A 28 19.38 3.67 -1.73
C ALA A 28 19.82 4.99 -2.40
N ASP A 29 18.89 5.90 -2.68
CA ASP A 29 19.16 7.17 -3.37
C ASP A 29 18.89 8.41 -2.48
N LEU A 30 18.31 8.24 -1.28
CA LEU A 30 18.08 9.33 -0.36
C LEU A 30 19.40 9.82 0.28
N PRO A 31 19.60 11.14 0.39
CA PRO A 31 20.75 11.68 1.11
C PRO A 31 20.56 11.54 2.62
N GLY A 32 21.57 11.05 3.31
CA GLY A 32 21.62 10.95 4.75
C GLY A 32 20.96 9.69 5.34
N GLU A 33 20.89 9.63 6.66
CA GLU A 33 20.30 8.50 7.37
C GLU A 33 18.78 8.63 7.47
N PHE A 34 18.09 7.56 7.14
CA PHE A 34 16.65 7.46 7.34
C PHE A 34 16.33 7.10 8.80
N PRO A 35 15.37 7.79 9.46
CA PRO A 35 15.01 7.49 10.85
C PRO A 35 14.51 6.04 10.98
N ARG A 36 15.22 5.25 11.78
CA ARG A 36 14.86 3.85 12.02
C ARG A 36 13.75 3.71 13.06
N PRO A 37 12.94 2.66 12.98
CA PRO A 37 12.03 2.30 14.07
C PRO A 37 12.79 2.14 15.38
N LYS A 38 12.13 2.45 16.50
CA LYS A 38 12.68 2.34 17.85
C LYS A 38 11.74 1.55 18.75
N ASP A 39 12.32 0.78 19.67
CA ASP A 39 11.55 0.26 20.79
C ASP A 39 11.20 1.40 21.76
N PRO A 40 10.07 1.35 22.47
CA PRO A 40 9.81 2.21 23.61
C PRO A 40 10.87 1.96 24.71
N GLU A 41 11.08 2.98 25.57
CA GLU A 41 12.08 2.88 26.65
C GLU A 41 11.72 1.78 27.65
N ASP A 42 10.44 1.56 27.87
CA ASP A 42 9.92 0.57 28.81
C ASP A 42 9.16 -0.56 28.10
N GLY A 43 9.31 -1.77 28.63
CA GLY A 43 8.56 -2.95 28.20
C GLY A 43 9.32 -3.87 27.24
N PRO A 44 8.66 -4.89 26.69
CA PRO A 44 9.28 -5.83 25.75
C PRO A 44 9.54 -5.19 24.39
N SER A 45 10.56 -5.71 23.68
CA SER A 45 10.90 -5.24 22.32
C SER A 45 9.72 -5.42 21.36
N ARG A 46 9.29 -4.32 20.73
CA ARG A 46 8.28 -4.29 19.68
C ARG A 46 8.86 -4.71 18.34
N LEU A 47 10.15 -4.47 18.13
CA LEU A 47 10.86 -4.94 16.93
C LEU A 47 10.95 -6.46 16.92
N GLU A 48 11.27 -7.08 18.06
CA GLU A 48 11.24 -8.54 18.21
C GLU A 48 9.82 -9.10 18.03
N TYR A 49 8.82 -8.44 18.62
CA TYR A 49 7.42 -8.82 18.44
C TYR A 49 7.01 -8.82 16.96
N LEU A 50 7.31 -7.75 16.20
CA LEU A 50 6.99 -7.68 14.78
C LEU A 50 7.70 -8.78 13.98
N SER A 51 8.93 -9.16 14.38
CA SER A 51 9.67 -10.22 13.68
C SER A 51 8.96 -11.60 13.76
N ARG A 52 8.06 -11.78 14.72
CA ARG A 52 7.28 -13.01 14.90
C ARG A 52 5.96 -13.02 14.16
N VAL A 53 5.40 -11.85 13.87
CA VAL A 53 4.07 -11.72 13.26
C VAL A 53 4.08 -11.26 11.81
N LEU A 54 5.15 -10.61 11.35
CA LEU A 54 5.33 -10.21 9.96
C LEU A 54 6.04 -11.29 9.14
N LEU A 55 5.82 -11.27 7.84
CA LEU A 55 6.51 -12.14 6.88
C LEU A 55 8.00 -11.83 6.84
N LYS A 56 8.85 -12.86 6.85
CA LYS A 56 10.31 -12.71 6.84
C LYS A 56 10.81 -11.97 5.60
N HIS A 57 10.26 -12.28 4.42
CA HIS A 57 10.60 -11.58 3.18
C HIS A 57 10.25 -10.09 3.23
N CYS A 58 9.09 -9.74 3.82
CA CYS A 58 8.71 -8.35 4.00
C CYS A 58 9.63 -7.62 4.98
N LEU A 59 10.04 -8.26 6.07
CA LEU A 59 11.00 -7.70 7.03
C LEU A 59 12.38 -7.47 6.41
N GLN A 60 12.87 -8.41 5.59
CA GLN A 60 14.13 -8.25 4.85
C GLN A 60 14.06 -7.05 3.91
N GLN A 61 12.95 -6.86 3.21
CA GLN A 61 12.74 -5.73 2.32
C GLN A 61 12.55 -4.41 3.09
N GLU A 62 11.94 -4.44 4.28
CA GLU A 62 11.75 -3.26 5.13
C GLU A 62 13.06 -2.59 5.52
N VAL A 63 14.09 -3.40 5.78
CA VAL A 63 15.43 -2.92 6.20
C VAL A 63 16.46 -2.90 5.07
N SER A 64 16.07 -3.27 3.85
CA SER A 64 16.96 -3.37 2.70
C SER A 64 17.49 -2.01 2.27
N THR A 65 18.77 -1.96 1.94
CA THR A 65 19.45 -0.82 1.31
C THR A 65 19.71 -1.04 -0.19
N GLU A 66 19.30 -2.21 -0.71
CA GLU A 66 19.42 -2.53 -2.13
C GLU A 66 18.48 -1.65 -2.95
N ARG A 67 19.02 -0.99 -3.99
CA ARG A 67 18.24 -0.11 -4.87
C ARG A 67 17.20 -0.86 -5.69
N TRP A 68 17.55 -2.03 -6.18
CA TRP A 68 16.70 -2.85 -7.03
C TRP A 68 16.45 -4.20 -6.35
N ILE A 69 15.21 -4.48 -6.06
CA ILE A 69 14.78 -5.73 -5.43
C ILE A 69 14.08 -6.56 -6.50
N PRO A 70 14.62 -7.73 -6.88
CA PRO A 70 14.03 -8.57 -7.91
C PRO A 70 12.58 -8.95 -7.57
N ILE A 71 11.70 -8.87 -8.55
CA ILE A 71 10.31 -9.37 -8.43
C ILE A 71 10.35 -10.86 -8.71
N PRO A 72 9.95 -11.73 -7.77
CA PRO A 72 9.87 -13.16 -8.01
C PRO A 72 9.00 -13.47 -9.26
N SER A 73 9.43 -14.43 -10.09
CA SER A 73 8.69 -14.80 -11.29
C SER A 73 7.21 -15.12 -11.03
N PRO A 74 6.83 -15.87 -9.97
CA PRO A 74 5.42 -16.08 -9.67
C PRO A 74 4.65 -14.78 -9.36
N VAL A 75 5.30 -13.79 -8.72
CA VAL A 75 4.67 -12.49 -8.46
C VAL A 75 4.49 -11.69 -9.75
N GLN A 76 5.44 -11.79 -10.71
CA GLN A 76 5.27 -11.18 -12.03
C GLN A 76 4.08 -11.80 -12.78
N ASP A 77 3.88 -13.12 -12.68
CA ASP A 77 2.74 -13.81 -13.27
C ASP A 77 1.42 -13.39 -12.63
N LEU A 78 1.39 -13.27 -11.30
CA LEU A 78 0.23 -12.71 -10.58
C LEU A 78 -0.07 -11.27 -11.01
N TYR A 79 0.95 -10.45 -11.24
CA TYR A 79 0.78 -9.10 -11.77
C TYR A 79 0.15 -9.09 -13.17
N ARG A 80 0.61 -9.97 -14.07
CA ARG A 80 0.02 -10.12 -15.42
C ARG A 80 -1.45 -10.59 -15.33
N GLN A 81 -1.74 -11.57 -14.49
CA GLN A 81 -3.12 -12.04 -14.22
C GLN A 81 -4.01 -10.93 -13.66
N ALA A 82 -3.46 -10.05 -12.84
CA ALA A 82 -4.17 -8.89 -12.31
C ALA A 82 -4.26 -7.71 -13.29
N GLY A 83 -3.85 -7.88 -14.56
CA GLY A 83 -3.99 -6.88 -15.62
C GLY A 83 -2.87 -5.84 -15.68
N ARG A 84 -1.64 -6.21 -15.25
CA ARG A 84 -0.44 -5.38 -15.49
C ARG A 84 0.26 -5.79 -16.79
N PRO A 85 0.97 -4.83 -17.44
CA PRO A 85 1.09 -3.39 -17.15
C PRO A 85 -0.22 -2.62 -17.30
N ARG A 86 -0.47 -1.62 -16.44
CA ARG A 86 -1.67 -0.79 -16.54
C ARG A 86 -1.46 0.43 -17.42
N PRO A 87 -2.51 0.88 -18.13
CA PRO A 87 -2.37 1.98 -19.05
C PRO A 87 -2.19 3.33 -18.35
N LEU A 88 -1.50 4.24 -19.04
CA LEU A 88 -1.47 5.66 -18.79
C LEU A 88 -2.40 6.34 -19.81
N TYR A 89 -3.35 7.16 -19.36
CA TYR A 89 -4.31 7.85 -20.20
C TYR A 89 -4.06 9.35 -20.23
N ARG A 90 -4.18 9.95 -21.41
CA ARG A 90 -4.27 11.40 -21.54
C ARG A 90 -5.72 11.86 -21.43
N ALA A 91 -5.98 12.78 -20.52
CA ALA A 91 -7.31 13.27 -20.19
C ALA A 91 -7.75 14.47 -21.05
N ARG A 92 -7.72 14.36 -22.40
CA ARG A 92 -8.02 15.49 -23.32
C ARG A 92 -9.39 16.14 -23.09
N ARG A 93 -10.38 15.37 -22.63
CA ARG A 93 -11.70 15.95 -22.32
C ARG A 93 -11.63 16.84 -21.08
N LEU A 94 -10.87 16.45 -20.07
CA LEU A 94 -10.63 17.26 -18.87
C LEU A 94 -9.79 18.50 -19.19
N GLU A 95 -8.74 18.37 -20.02
CA GLU A 95 -7.94 19.51 -20.50
C GLU A 95 -8.85 20.58 -21.14
N ARG A 96 -9.74 20.17 -22.05
CA ARG A 96 -10.70 21.08 -22.69
C ARG A 96 -11.71 21.68 -21.70
N PHE A 97 -12.23 20.87 -20.80
CA PHE A 97 -13.19 21.34 -19.79
C PHE A 97 -12.58 22.40 -18.87
N LEU A 98 -11.33 22.24 -18.49
CA LEU A 98 -10.59 23.20 -17.65
C LEU A 98 -10.03 24.40 -18.42
N GLY A 99 -10.07 24.38 -19.76
CA GLY A 99 -9.47 25.42 -20.59
C GLY A 99 -7.95 25.56 -20.37
N THR A 100 -7.24 24.49 -20.02
CA THR A 100 -5.83 24.50 -19.68
C THR A 100 -4.95 24.07 -20.86
N PRO A 101 -3.77 24.71 -21.08
CA PRO A 101 -2.77 24.21 -22.02
C PRO A 101 -1.99 23.01 -21.48
N ALA A 102 -2.10 22.69 -20.19
CA ALA A 102 -1.41 21.57 -19.57
C ALA A 102 -1.87 20.23 -20.14
N LYS A 103 -0.93 19.31 -20.36
CA LYS A 103 -1.23 17.93 -20.73
C LYS A 103 -1.50 17.14 -19.48
N LEU A 104 -2.72 16.61 -19.32
CA LEU A 104 -3.15 15.87 -18.15
C LEU A 104 -3.13 14.36 -18.42
N TYR A 105 -2.36 13.63 -17.62
CA TYR A 105 -2.28 12.17 -17.67
C TYR A 105 -2.73 11.55 -16.37
N TYR A 106 -3.32 10.36 -16.42
CA TYR A 106 -3.65 9.58 -15.22
C TYR A 106 -3.32 8.11 -15.40
N LYS A 107 -2.65 7.53 -14.41
CA LYS A 107 -2.32 6.10 -14.33
C LYS A 107 -3.54 5.34 -13.80
N ARG A 108 -3.98 4.31 -14.52
CA ARG A 108 -5.25 3.60 -14.29
C ARG A 108 -5.12 2.45 -13.29
N GLU A 109 -4.78 2.74 -12.03
CA GLU A 109 -4.75 1.72 -10.97
C GLU A 109 -6.16 1.23 -10.55
N ASP A 110 -7.20 1.96 -10.90
CA ASP A 110 -8.61 1.58 -10.75
C ASP A 110 -9.02 0.38 -11.60
N LEU A 111 -8.29 0.06 -12.66
CA LEU A 111 -8.53 -1.11 -13.51
C LEU A 111 -8.05 -2.44 -12.88
N SER A 112 -7.59 -2.42 -11.64
CA SER A 112 -7.25 -3.66 -10.92
C SER A 112 -8.50 -4.49 -10.60
N PRO A 113 -8.37 -5.81 -10.39
CA PRO A 113 -9.48 -6.66 -9.98
C PRO A 113 -10.20 -6.18 -8.70
N THR A 114 -9.53 -5.36 -7.90
CA THR A 114 -10.03 -4.84 -6.62
C THR A 114 -10.29 -3.33 -6.63
N GLY A 115 -10.18 -2.68 -7.79
CA GLY A 115 -10.45 -1.27 -8.00
C GLY A 115 -9.44 -0.33 -7.34
N SER A 116 -8.25 -0.81 -6.95
CA SER A 116 -7.21 0.02 -6.32
C SER A 116 -5.78 -0.49 -6.54
N HIS A 117 -4.79 0.38 -6.31
CA HIS A 117 -3.36 0.07 -6.35
C HIS A 117 -2.93 -0.98 -5.30
N LYS A 118 -3.72 -1.18 -4.25
CA LYS A 118 -3.32 -2.02 -3.11
C LYS A 118 -3.12 -3.49 -3.48
N VAL A 119 -3.71 -3.95 -4.56
CA VAL A 119 -3.51 -5.30 -5.09
C VAL A 119 -2.03 -5.62 -5.36
N ASN A 120 -1.20 -4.63 -5.71
CA ASN A 120 0.19 -4.87 -6.05
C ASN A 120 0.99 -5.45 -4.87
N THR A 121 0.91 -4.81 -3.71
CA THR A 121 1.56 -5.32 -2.50
C THR A 121 0.82 -6.55 -1.92
N ALA A 122 -0.51 -6.63 -2.09
CA ALA A 122 -1.28 -7.78 -1.64
C ALA A 122 -0.85 -9.07 -2.32
N LEU A 123 -0.63 -9.06 -3.63
CA LEU A 123 -0.13 -10.20 -4.39
C LEU A 123 1.26 -10.64 -3.94
N ALA A 124 2.18 -9.69 -3.71
CA ALA A 124 3.51 -9.99 -3.21
C ALA A 124 3.47 -10.58 -1.80
N GLN A 125 2.72 -9.97 -0.88
CA GLN A 125 2.62 -10.45 0.50
C GLN A 125 1.92 -11.82 0.59
N ALA A 126 0.85 -12.05 -0.19
CA ALA A 126 0.18 -13.35 -0.21
C ALA A 126 1.08 -14.45 -0.78
N TYR A 127 1.85 -14.15 -1.83
CA TYR A 127 2.86 -15.07 -2.36
C TYR A 127 3.91 -15.42 -1.28
N TYR A 128 4.49 -14.43 -0.60
CA TYR A 128 5.46 -14.69 0.46
C TYR A 128 4.85 -15.46 1.64
N ALA A 129 3.60 -15.19 1.99
CA ALA A 129 2.91 -15.96 3.03
C ALA A 129 2.77 -17.45 2.66
N ALA A 130 2.46 -17.74 1.40
CA ALA A 130 2.39 -19.13 0.90
C ALA A 130 3.79 -19.79 0.90
N GLU A 131 4.82 -19.08 0.40
CA GLU A 131 6.21 -19.58 0.40
C GLU A 131 6.74 -19.83 1.83
N GLU A 132 6.34 -19.03 2.81
CA GLU A 132 6.70 -19.21 4.21
C GLU A 132 5.85 -20.26 4.93
N GLY A 133 4.93 -20.94 4.21
CA GLY A 133 4.09 -22.02 4.73
C GLY A 133 2.98 -21.55 5.68
N CYS A 134 2.55 -20.29 5.56
CA CYS A 134 1.44 -19.79 6.36
C CYS A 134 0.11 -20.48 6.00
N ALA A 135 -0.71 -20.74 6.99
CA ALA A 135 -2.09 -21.24 6.79
C ALA A 135 -3.04 -20.09 6.41
N GLY A 136 -2.66 -18.87 6.71
CA GLY A 136 -3.45 -17.67 6.43
C GLY A 136 -2.77 -16.37 6.80
N VAL A 137 -3.48 -15.29 6.54
CA VAL A 137 -3.05 -13.94 6.84
C VAL A 137 -4.12 -13.20 7.64
N SER A 138 -3.67 -12.28 8.51
CA SER A 138 -4.54 -11.34 9.20
C SER A 138 -4.19 -9.91 8.80
N THR A 139 -5.17 -9.02 8.89
CA THR A 139 -4.96 -7.61 8.57
C THR A 139 -6.04 -6.71 9.13
N GLU A 140 -5.78 -5.42 9.10
CA GLU A 140 -6.74 -4.34 9.28
C GLU A 140 -7.22 -3.78 7.94
N THR A 141 -8.31 -2.99 7.98
CA THR A 141 -8.66 -2.12 6.86
C THR A 141 -9.50 -0.93 7.32
N GLY A 142 -9.15 0.27 6.85
CA GLY A 142 -9.91 1.50 7.12
C GLY A 142 -11.09 1.67 6.15
N ALA A 143 -10.81 2.11 4.91
CA ALA A 143 -11.85 2.30 3.87
C ALA A 143 -12.31 0.99 3.19
N GLY A 144 -11.68 -0.15 3.50
CA GLY A 144 -11.99 -1.46 2.94
C GLY A 144 -11.17 -1.85 1.70
N GLN A 145 -10.45 -0.94 1.08
CA GLN A 145 -9.68 -1.24 -0.14
C GLN A 145 -8.56 -2.26 0.10
N TRP A 146 -7.87 -2.15 1.25
CA TRP A 146 -6.79 -3.06 1.60
C TRP A 146 -7.32 -4.46 1.90
N GLY A 147 -8.35 -4.57 2.74
CA GLY A 147 -8.97 -5.86 3.04
C GLY A 147 -9.48 -6.57 1.77
N THR A 148 -10.07 -5.82 0.83
CA THR A 148 -10.49 -6.39 -0.48
C THR A 148 -9.29 -6.89 -1.29
N ALA A 149 -8.20 -6.12 -1.35
CA ALA A 149 -7.01 -6.50 -2.10
C ALA A 149 -6.33 -7.74 -1.50
N LEU A 150 -6.22 -7.81 -0.17
CA LEU A 150 -5.61 -8.96 0.48
C LEU A 150 -6.49 -10.21 0.41
N ALA A 151 -7.83 -10.08 0.55
CA ALA A 151 -8.74 -11.21 0.36
C ALA A 151 -8.62 -11.81 -1.04
N TYR A 152 -8.59 -10.96 -2.08
CA TYR A 152 -8.35 -11.39 -3.46
C TYR A 152 -7.01 -12.12 -3.61
N ALA A 153 -5.91 -11.52 -3.13
CA ALA A 153 -4.58 -12.11 -3.26
C ALA A 153 -4.43 -13.43 -2.46
N ALA A 154 -4.99 -13.48 -1.25
CA ALA A 154 -5.00 -14.68 -0.42
C ALA A 154 -5.77 -15.83 -1.07
N SER A 155 -6.90 -15.54 -1.73
CA SER A 155 -7.68 -16.56 -2.45
C SER A 155 -6.90 -17.20 -3.59
N LEU A 156 -6.06 -16.44 -4.30
CA LEU A 156 -5.20 -16.95 -5.37
C LEU A 156 -4.09 -17.90 -4.83
N GLN A 157 -3.73 -17.75 -3.56
CA GLN A 157 -2.69 -18.57 -2.91
C GLN A 157 -3.29 -19.67 -2.00
N GLY A 158 -4.61 -19.83 -1.97
CA GLY A 158 -5.27 -20.80 -1.08
C GLY A 158 -5.17 -20.49 0.40
N LEU A 159 -4.85 -19.24 0.78
CA LEU A 159 -4.68 -18.80 2.15
C LEU A 159 -6.00 -18.35 2.76
N LYS A 160 -6.20 -18.62 4.05
CA LYS A 160 -7.27 -17.98 4.83
C LYS A 160 -6.95 -16.48 5.02
N CYS A 161 -7.97 -15.62 4.98
CA CYS A 161 -7.80 -14.18 5.16
C CYS A 161 -8.74 -13.66 6.24
N ILE A 162 -8.17 -13.09 7.31
CA ILE A 162 -8.89 -12.52 8.46
C ILE A 162 -8.75 -11.00 8.42
N ILE A 163 -9.87 -10.28 8.42
CA ILE A 163 -9.89 -8.84 8.19
C ILE A 163 -10.63 -8.14 9.33
N PHE A 164 -9.93 -7.25 10.04
CA PHE A 164 -10.50 -6.35 11.02
C PHE A 164 -10.79 -5.00 10.35
N TRP A 165 -12.05 -4.67 10.22
CA TRP A 165 -12.49 -3.48 9.49
C TRP A 165 -13.11 -2.45 10.42
N VAL A 166 -12.65 -1.20 10.35
CA VAL A 166 -13.20 -0.08 11.15
C VAL A 166 -14.72 -0.09 11.09
N ARG A 167 -15.38 -0.23 12.25
CA ARG A 167 -16.82 -0.49 12.41
C ARG A 167 -17.70 0.50 11.65
N SER A 168 -17.44 1.80 11.80
CA SER A 168 -18.25 2.84 11.13
C SER A 168 -18.24 2.68 9.60
N VAL A 169 -17.16 2.18 9.02
CA VAL A 169 -17.06 1.96 7.56
C VAL A 169 -17.62 0.59 7.16
N TYR A 170 -17.44 -0.43 8.02
CA TYR A 170 -18.03 -1.75 7.83
C TYR A 170 -19.55 -1.70 7.67
N ASP A 171 -20.21 -0.91 8.51
CA ASP A 171 -21.68 -0.74 8.44
C ASP A 171 -22.10 0.09 7.23
N TRP A 172 -21.31 1.08 6.85
CA TRP A 172 -21.63 2.01 5.76
C TRP A 172 -21.39 1.44 4.36
N LYS A 173 -20.49 0.45 4.18
CA LYS A 173 -20.11 -0.09 2.87
C LYS A 173 -20.39 -1.60 2.72
N PRO A 174 -21.65 -2.04 2.75
CA PRO A 174 -22.02 -3.45 2.69
C PRO A 174 -21.54 -4.16 1.41
N ASP A 175 -21.55 -3.47 0.26
CA ASP A 175 -21.12 -4.05 -1.03
C ASP A 175 -19.62 -4.43 -1.00
N ARG A 176 -18.80 -3.61 -0.34
CA ARG A 176 -17.38 -3.91 -0.20
C ARG A 176 -17.13 -5.09 0.75
N ARG A 177 -17.95 -5.23 1.79
CA ARG A 177 -17.94 -6.40 2.67
C ARG A 177 -18.29 -7.67 1.88
N ALA A 178 -19.35 -7.61 1.06
CA ALA A 178 -19.74 -8.73 0.21
C ALA A 178 -18.62 -9.13 -0.75
N LEU A 179 -17.91 -8.16 -1.33
CA LEU A 179 -16.77 -8.43 -2.21
C LEU A 179 -15.60 -9.10 -1.47
N MET A 180 -15.26 -8.68 -0.25
CA MET A 180 -14.24 -9.36 0.56
C MET A 180 -14.65 -10.80 0.88
N GLN A 181 -15.92 -11.03 1.21
CA GLN A 181 -16.46 -12.36 1.50
C GLN A 181 -16.49 -13.25 0.24
N LEU A 182 -16.80 -12.67 -0.93
CA LEU A 182 -16.73 -13.37 -2.21
C LEU A 182 -15.32 -13.91 -2.49
N TYR A 183 -14.28 -13.17 -2.11
CA TYR A 183 -12.89 -13.61 -2.18
C TYR A 183 -12.47 -14.51 -0.99
N GLY A 184 -13.40 -15.00 -0.18
CA GLY A 184 -13.12 -15.90 0.94
C GLY A 184 -12.63 -15.22 2.21
N GLY A 185 -12.63 -13.89 2.29
CA GLY A 185 -12.24 -13.16 3.49
C GLY A 185 -13.24 -13.27 4.63
N LYS A 186 -12.78 -13.58 5.83
CA LYS A 186 -13.56 -13.50 7.06
C LYS A 186 -13.42 -12.09 7.65
N VAL A 187 -14.49 -11.32 7.67
CA VAL A 187 -14.47 -9.88 7.96
C VAL A 187 -15.18 -9.61 9.29
N PHE A 188 -14.49 -8.91 10.18
CA PHE A 188 -15.01 -8.51 11.49
C PHE A 188 -15.07 -6.98 11.59
N ALA A 189 -16.16 -6.45 12.16
CA ALA A 189 -16.23 -5.04 12.54
C ALA A 189 -15.35 -4.80 13.78
N SER A 190 -14.35 -3.92 13.64
CA SER A 190 -13.40 -3.54 14.69
C SER A 190 -13.85 -2.26 15.42
N PRO A 191 -13.87 -2.27 16.77
CA PRO A 191 -13.45 -3.33 17.68
C PRO A 191 -14.39 -4.55 17.63
N SER A 192 -13.81 -5.74 17.76
CA SER A 192 -14.51 -7.02 17.68
C SER A 192 -14.44 -7.82 18.99
N ARG A 193 -15.23 -8.89 19.09
CA ARG A 193 -15.14 -9.83 20.21
C ARG A 193 -14.11 -10.95 19.99
N GLU A 194 -13.46 -10.99 18.84
CA GLU A 194 -12.48 -12.02 18.47
C GLU A 194 -11.13 -11.85 19.16
N THR A 195 -10.80 -10.64 19.56
CA THR A 195 -9.51 -10.28 20.19
C THR A 195 -9.69 -9.76 21.60
N SER A 196 -8.64 -9.79 22.40
CA SER A 196 -8.65 -9.21 23.77
C SER A 196 -8.72 -7.69 23.70
N VAL A 197 -8.01 -7.09 22.75
CA VAL A 197 -8.04 -5.64 22.50
C VAL A 197 -9.47 -5.20 22.19
N GLY A 198 -10.13 -5.85 21.24
CA GLY A 198 -11.49 -5.49 20.84
C GLY A 198 -12.50 -5.69 21.98
N ARG A 199 -12.43 -6.81 22.72
CA ARG A 199 -13.30 -7.05 23.89
C ARG A 199 -13.16 -5.97 24.95
N GLY A 200 -11.92 -5.63 25.34
CA GLY A 200 -11.68 -4.62 26.37
C GLY A 200 -12.17 -3.21 25.99
N ILE A 201 -12.20 -2.89 24.69
CA ILE A 201 -12.78 -1.63 24.20
C ILE A 201 -14.31 -1.69 24.24
N LEU A 202 -14.92 -2.79 23.79
CA LEU A 202 -16.38 -2.95 23.76
C LEU A 202 -16.99 -3.08 25.16
N GLU A 203 -16.26 -3.58 26.14
CA GLU A 203 -16.69 -3.62 27.55
C GLU A 203 -16.81 -2.20 28.12
N LYS A 204 -15.90 -1.27 27.73
CA LYS A 204 -15.94 0.13 28.15
C LYS A 204 -16.92 0.98 27.34
N ASN A 205 -17.06 0.69 26.06
CA ASN A 205 -17.96 1.40 25.15
C ASN A 205 -18.50 0.41 24.09
N PRO A 206 -19.67 -0.18 24.30
CA PRO A 206 -20.29 -1.13 23.36
C PRO A 206 -20.57 -0.56 21.98
N ASP A 207 -20.78 0.76 21.87
CA ASP A 207 -21.10 1.48 20.63
C ASP A 207 -19.86 2.14 20.00
N HIS A 208 -18.65 1.72 20.36
CA HIS A 208 -17.42 2.29 19.84
C HIS A 208 -17.34 2.14 18.32
N VAL A 209 -17.17 3.27 17.61
CA VAL A 209 -17.17 3.35 16.14
C VAL A 209 -15.95 2.75 15.47
N GLY A 210 -14.92 2.43 16.25
CA GLY A 210 -13.64 1.93 15.77
C GLY A 210 -12.68 3.01 15.29
N SER A 211 -11.41 2.61 15.18
CA SER A 211 -10.35 3.40 14.52
C SER A 211 -9.42 2.45 13.77
N LEU A 212 -8.59 3.01 12.88
CA LEU A 212 -7.60 2.20 12.16
C LEU A 212 -6.57 1.59 13.13
N GLY A 213 -6.12 2.37 14.12
CA GLY A 213 -5.17 1.89 15.12
C GLY A 213 -5.71 0.71 15.96
N ILE A 214 -7.01 0.71 16.29
CA ILE A 214 -7.66 -0.43 16.95
C ILE A 214 -7.64 -1.66 16.04
N ALA A 215 -8.03 -1.50 14.77
CA ALA A 215 -8.05 -2.60 13.82
C ALA A 215 -6.65 -3.18 13.56
N VAL A 216 -5.59 -2.34 13.55
CA VAL A 216 -4.18 -2.77 13.50
C VAL A 216 -3.85 -3.64 14.70
N SER A 217 -4.18 -3.19 15.93
CA SER A 217 -3.93 -3.95 17.15
C SER A 217 -4.63 -5.30 17.14
N GLU A 218 -5.88 -5.38 16.65
CA GLU A 218 -6.63 -6.63 16.53
C GLU A 218 -6.00 -7.58 15.50
N GLY A 219 -5.59 -7.06 14.33
CA GLY A 219 -4.92 -7.85 13.29
C GLY A 219 -3.60 -8.44 13.77
N LEU A 220 -2.78 -7.65 14.48
CA LEU A 220 -1.53 -8.09 15.10
C LEU A 220 -1.77 -9.14 16.18
N GLU A 221 -2.74 -8.91 17.08
CA GLU A 221 -3.09 -9.87 18.12
C GLU A 221 -3.58 -11.21 17.54
N TYR A 222 -4.33 -11.15 16.43
CA TYR A 222 -4.81 -12.38 15.79
C TYR A 222 -3.65 -13.20 15.23
N ALA A 223 -2.69 -12.59 14.53
CA ALA A 223 -1.52 -13.30 14.04
C ALA A 223 -0.68 -13.90 15.19
N GLU A 224 -0.48 -13.13 16.26
CA GLU A 224 0.26 -13.57 17.45
C GLU A 224 -0.35 -14.83 18.10
N LYS A 225 -1.68 -14.85 18.23
CA LYS A 225 -2.40 -15.93 18.95
C LYS A 225 -2.77 -17.13 18.10
N ASN A 226 -2.61 -17.03 16.78
CA ASN A 226 -2.95 -18.11 15.85
C ASN A 226 -1.72 -18.57 15.08
N PRO A 227 -1.01 -19.61 15.54
CA PRO A 227 0.16 -20.15 14.84
C PRO A 227 -0.15 -20.45 13.36
N GLY A 228 0.77 -20.08 12.49
CA GLY A 228 0.60 -20.20 11.04
C GLY A 228 -0.11 -19.01 10.37
N TYR A 229 -0.47 -17.97 11.11
CA TYR A 229 -0.94 -16.71 10.52
C TYR A 229 0.15 -15.65 10.57
N ALA A 230 0.29 -14.90 9.47
CA ALA A 230 1.12 -13.70 9.42
C ALA A 230 0.25 -12.45 9.30
N TYR A 231 0.71 -11.34 9.87
CA TYR A 231 0.07 -10.04 9.72
C TYR A 231 0.58 -9.35 8.45
N CYS A 232 -0.35 -8.90 7.61
CA CYS A 232 -0.06 -8.16 6.37
C CYS A 232 -0.55 -6.72 6.47
N LEU A 233 0.23 -5.77 5.95
CA LEU A 233 -0.06 -4.35 6.01
C LEU A 233 -0.09 -3.72 4.61
N GLY A 234 -1.09 -2.90 4.33
CA GLY A 234 -1.34 -2.35 2.99
C GLY A 234 -0.81 -0.94 2.74
N SER A 235 -0.05 -0.36 3.68
CA SER A 235 0.48 1.00 3.56
C SER A 235 1.59 1.24 4.59
N VAL A 236 2.15 2.46 4.63
CA VAL A 236 3.09 3.00 5.62
C VAL A 236 4.50 2.43 5.53
N LEU A 237 4.69 1.13 5.60
CA LEU A 237 6.00 0.48 5.68
C LEU A 237 6.76 0.49 4.35
N ASN A 238 8.11 0.44 4.44
CA ASN A 238 8.99 0.55 3.29
C ASN A 238 8.79 -0.59 2.28
N HIS A 239 8.64 -1.84 2.73
CA HIS A 239 8.37 -2.96 1.83
C HIS A 239 7.09 -2.77 1.00
N VAL A 240 6.06 -2.12 1.57
CA VAL A 240 4.85 -1.78 0.82
C VAL A 240 5.15 -0.75 -0.25
N LEU A 241 5.92 0.31 0.07
CA LEU A 241 6.33 1.33 -0.91
C LEU A 241 7.18 0.72 -2.03
N ILE A 242 8.08 -0.22 -1.69
CA ILE A 242 8.89 -0.99 -2.64
C ILE A 242 7.97 -1.73 -3.61
N HIS A 243 7.02 -2.53 -3.13
CA HIS A 243 6.07 -3.24 -3.99
C HIS A 243 5.23 -2.31 -4.87
N GLN A 244 4.85 -1.15 -4.35
CA GLN A 244 4.06 -0.17 -5.09
C GLN A 244 4.87 0.61 -6.12
N SER A 245 6.20 0.61 -6.05
CA SER A 245 7.07 1.29 -7.01
C SER A 245 6.85 0.83 -8.46
N ILE A 246 6.26 -0.36 -8.65
CA ILE A 246 5.83 -0.88 -9.95
C ILE A 246 4.98 0.13 -10.73
N ILE A 247 4.17 0.96 -10.04
CA ILE A 247 3.30 1.99 -10.64
C ILE A 247 4.15 3.06 -11.31
N GLY A 248 5.12 3.62 -10.57
CA GLY A 248 6.01 4.65 -11.07
C GLY A 248 6.94 4.14 -12.16
N LEU A 249 7.46 2.92 -12.03
CA LEU A 249 8.35 2.29 -13.01
C LEU A 249 7.64 2.08 -14.36
N GLU A 250 6.40 1.58 -14.36
CA GLU A 250 5.61 1.49 -15.59
C GLU A 250 5.34 2.88 -16.17
N THR A 251 5.00 3.85 -15.32
CA THR A 251 4.70 5.22 -15.74
C THR A 251 5.91 5.88 -16.40
N MET A 252 7.12 5.67 -15.88
CA MET A 252 8.35 6.16 -16.50
C MET A 252 8.52 5.61 -17.91
N LYS A 253 8.42 4.28 -18.09
CA LYS A 253 8.48 3.65 -19.41
C LYS A 253 7.42 4.17 -20.37
N GLN A 254 6.20 4.43 -19.87
CA GLN A 254 5.10 4.97 -20.68
C GLN A 254 5.37 6.40 -21.15
N PHE A 255 5.95 7.23 -20.31
CA PHE A 255 6.36 8.59 -20.71
C PHE A 255 7.52 8.56 -21.71
N ASP A 256 8.48 7.64 -21.53
CA ASP A 256 9.59 7.46 -22.48
C ASP A 256 9.09 7.04 -23.88
N MET A 257 8.04 6.20 -23.97
CA MET A 257 7.42 5.81 -25.25
C MET A 257 6.85 7.00 -26.05
N ILE A 258 6.42 8.04 -25.38
CA ILE A 258 5.81 9.22 -26.03
C ILE A 258 6.73 10.45 -26.05
N ASP A 259 7.98 10.28 -25.56
CA ASP A 259 8.98 11.36 -25.47
C ASP A 259 8.46 12.58 -24.70
N GLU A 260 7.80 12.33 -23.55
CA GLU A 260 7.28 13.36 -22.66
C GLU A 260 7.81 13.15 -21.23
N LYS A 261 7.75 14.21 -20.43
CA LYS A 261 8.16 14.19 -19.03
C LYS A 261 7.11 14.91 -18.19
N PRO A 262 6.73 14.38 -17.01
CA PRO A 262 5.81 15.08 -16.13
C PRO A 262 6.55 16.22 -15.40
N ASP A 263 6.00 17.43 -15.45
CA ASP A 263 6.45 18.58 -14.65
C ASP A 263 5.93 18.50 -13.23
N VAL A 264 4.72 17.92 -13.06
CA VAL A 264 4.04 17.77 -11.78
C VAL A 264 3.39 16.41 -11.71
N MET A 265 3.61 15.69 -10.61
CA MET A 265 2.89 14.45 -10.30
C MET A 265 2.01 14.67 -9.07
N ILE A 266 0.73 14.33 -9.19
CA ILE A 266 -0.27 14.51 -8.13
C ILE A 266 -0.81 13.15 -7.74
N GLY A 267 -0.83 12.84 -6.45
CA GLY A 267 -1.39 11.58 -5.95
C GLY A 267 -2.10 11.72 -4.62
N CYS A 268 -3.10 10.86 -4.39
CA CYS A 268 -3.78 10.79 -3.11
C CYS A 268 -2.85 10.22 -2.05
N LEU A 269 -2.90 10.80 -0.84
CA LEU A 269 -2.14 10.33 0.31
C LEU A 269 -3.08 10.06 1.49
N GLY A 270 -3.19 8.78 1.85
CA GLY A 270 -3.68 8.34 3.16
C GLY A 270 -2.47 7.88 3.98
N GLY A 271 -2.20 6.57 4.03
CA GLY A 271 -0.96 6.02 4.60
C GLY A 271 0.29 6.12 3.70
N GLY A 272 0.21 6.73 2.52
CA GLY A 272 1.34 7.03 1.65
C GLY A 272 1.60 6.07 0.49
N SER A 273 1.05 4.84 0.50
CA SER A 273 1.41 3.82 -0.48
C SER A 273 1.01 4.14 -1.94
N ASN A 274 -0.11 4.85 -2.15
CA ASN A 274 -0.50 5.29 -3.48
C ASN A 274 0.45 6.35 -4.03
N PHE A 275 0.66 7.40 -3.25
CA PHE A 275 1.53 8.50 -3.63
C PHE A 275 2.98 8.04 -3.79
N GLY A 276 3.52 7.34 -2.77
CA GLY A 276 4.90 6.82 -2.79
C GLY A 276 5.15 5.88 -3.97
N GLY A 277 4.31 4.87 -4.17
CA GLY A 277 4.48 3.93 -5.28
C GLY A 277 4.47 4.60 -6.66
N PHE A 278 3.72 5.68 -6.80
CA PHE A 278 3.65 6.46 -8.04
C PHE A 278 4.86 7.36 -8.26
N ILE A 279 5.31 8.08 -7.21
CA ILE A 279 6.34 9.12 -7.37
C ILE A 279 7.77 8.66 -7.09
N LEU A 280 7.98 7.65 -6.21
CA LEU A 280 9.32 7.34 -5.69
C LEU A 280 10.36 7.01 -6.78
N PRO A 281 10.06 6.29 -7.87
CA PRO A 281 11.01 6.13 -8.98
C PRO A 281 11.41 7.46 -9.62
N PHE A 282 10.48 8.39 -9.78
CA PHE A 282 10.77 9.74 -10.28
C PHE A 282 11.54 10.58 -9.26
N ALA A 283 11.17 10.49 -7.98
CA ALA A 283 11.86 11.19 -6.91
C ALA A 283 13.33 10.77 -6.80
N GLY A 284 13.64 9.48 -6.98
CA GLY A 284 15.00 9.01 -7.06
C GLY A 284 15.81 9.63 -8.22
N GLU A 285 15.16 9.87 -9.37
CA GLU A 285 15.81 10.58 -10.49
C GLU A 285 16.00 12.08 -10.19
N VAL A 286 15.05 12.71 -9.49
CA VAL A 286 15.16 14.11 -9.06
C VAL A 286 16.29 14.28 -8.06
N VAL A 287 16.41 13.42 -7.07
CA VAL A 287 17.50 13.43 -6.05
C VAL A 287 18.87 13.28 -6.72
N LYS A 288 18.97 12.48 -7.78
CA LYS A 288 20.20 12.32 -8.57
C LYS A 288 20.48 13.44 -9.55
N GLY A 289 19.63 14.47 -9.60
CA GLY A 289 19.77 15.59 -10.54
C GLY A 289 19.51 15.23 -12.01
N LYS A 290 18.88 14.10 -12.29
CA LYS A 290 18.63 13.63 -13.66
C LYS A 290 17.29 14.10 -14.23
N ARG A 291 16.40 14.61 -13.37
CA ARG A 291 15.05 15.03 -13.74
C ARG A 291 14.59 16.18 -12.85
N GLU A 292 13.77 17.05 -13.41
CA GLU A 292 12.98 18.02 -12.66
C GLU A 292 11.53 17.57 -12.65
N CYS A 293 10.92 17.52 -11.47
CA CYS A 293 9.50 17.18 -11.29
C CYS A 293 9.04 17.63 -9.91
N ARG A 294 7.85 18.20 -9.82
CA ARG A 294 7.21 18.54 -8.53
C ARG A 294 6.24 17.44 -8.11
N PHE A 295 6.19 17.18 -6.83
CA PHE A 295 5.31 16.16 -6.25
C PHE A 295 4.29 16.81 -5.33
N LEU A 296 3.00 16.56 -5.58
CA LEU A 296 1.88 17.11 -4.80
C LEU A 296 1.06 15.96 -4.19
N ALA A 297 1.09 15.87 -2.87
CA ALA A 297 0.26 14.94 -2.11
C ALA A 297 -1.12 15.55 -1.84
N ALA A 298 -2.17 14.98 -2.39
CA ALA A 298 -3.55 15.35 -2.11
C ALA A 298 -4.07 14.54 -0.91
N GLN A 299 -4.45 15.21 0.16
CA GLN A 299 -4.85 14.58 1.41
C GLN A 299 -6.21 15.08 1.87
N SER A 300 -6.97 14.24 2.60
CA SER A 300 -8.24 14.63 3.20
C SER A 300 -8.04 15.70 4.26
N ALA A 301 -8.88 16.73 4.23
CA ALA A 301 -8.92 17.75 5.27
C ALA A 301 -9.38 17.21 6.64
N SER A 302 -10.05 16.04 6.66
CA SER A 302 -10.46 15.37 7.91
C SER A 302 -9.33 14.64 8.62
N ALA A 303 -8.24 14.31 7.91
CA ALA A 303 -7.06 13.65 8.47
C ALA A 303 -5.78 14.22 7.84
N PRO A 304 -5.47 15.51 8.09
CA PRO A 304 -4.41 16.24 7.41
C PRO A 304 -3.04 16.07 8.10
N ASN A 305 -2.58 14.84 8.29
CA ASN A 305 -1.35 14.55 9.04
C ASN A 305 -0.09 15.22 8.47
N LEU A 306 0.06 15.34 7.14
CA LEU A 306 1.22 16.00 6.55
C LEU A 306 1.24 17.53 6.73
N SER A 307 0.07 18.15 6.84
CA SER A 307 -0.04 19.63 6.92
C SER A 307 -0.32 20.16 8.34
N LYS A 308 -0.89 19.33 9.21
CA LYS A 308 -1.22 19.69 10.61
C LYS A 308 -0.68 18.71 11.64
N GLY A 309 -0.15 17.55 11.22
CA GLY A 309 0.47 16.59 12.12
C GLY A 309 1.85 17.03 12.57
N GLU A 310 2.27 16.52 13.71
CA GLU A 310 3.61 16.71 14.25
C GLU A 310 4.54 15.61 13.73
N TYR A 311 5.78 15.98 13.30
CA TYR A 311 6.78 15.00 12.88
C TYR A 311 7.54 14.47 14.07
N LYS A 312 7.09 13.35 14.63
CA LYS A 312 7.67 12.71 15.81
C LYS A 312 7.66 11.20 15.75
N TYR A 313 8.30 10.55 16.70
CA TYR A 313 8.12 9.13 16.93
C TYR A 313 6.76 8.87 17.60
N ASP A 314 5.98 7.95 17.02
CA ASP A 314 4.66 7.59 17.54
C ASP A 314 4.37 6.10 17.23
N PHE A 315 3.44 5.50 17.96
CA PHE A 315 2.99 4.15 17.69
C PHE A 315 2.12 4.09 16.43
N GLY A 316 2.14 2.97 15.73
CA GLY A 316 1.28 2.74 14.56
C GLY A 316 -0.08 2.16 14.91
N ASP A 317 -0.33 1.83 16.20
CA ASP A 317 -1.53 1.14 16.65
C ASP A 317 -1.98 1.57 18.06
N HIS A 318 -3.27 1.33 18.37
CA HIS A 318 -3.91 1.78 19.61
C HIS A 318 -3.39 1.07 20.87
N ALA A 319 -3.04 -0.21 20.76
CA ALA A 319 -2.57 -1.00 21.90
C ALA A 319 -1.04 -0.98 22.06
N GLU A 320 -0.36 -0.09 21.33
CA GLU A 320 1.10 0.10 21.39
C GLU A 320 1.90 -1.20 21.17
N LYS A 321 1.40 -2.04 20.27
CA LYS A 321 2.05 -3.30 19.88
C LYS A 321 3.15 -3.08 18.82
N THR A 322 3.08 -1.98 18.06
CA THR A 322 4.09 -1.62 17.07
C THR A 322 5.29 -0.91 17.71
N PRO A 323 6.48 -0.90 17.07
CA PRO A 323 7.55 0.01 17.46
C PRO A 323 7.15 1.46 17.20
N LEU A 324 7.90 2.37 17.79
CA LEU A 324 7.81 3.80 17.49
C LEU A 324 8.38 4.08 16.09
N LEU A 325 7.59 4.67 15.23
CA LEU A 325 7.97 5.09 13.88
C LEU A 325 8.04 6.61 13.81
N LYS A 326 9.06 7.13 13.12
CA LYS A 326 9.17 8.57 12.85
C LYS A 326 8.21 8.95 11.74
N MET A 327 7.14 9.67 12.05
CA MET A 327 6.08 9.99 11.11
C MET A 327 5.40 11.32 11.41
N TYR A 328 4.70 11.87 10.42
CA TYR A 328 3.72 12.92 10.68
C TYR A 328 2.45 12.30 11.26
N THR A 329 2.13 12.60 12.49
CA THR A 329 1.03 11.99 13.24
C THR A 329 0.06 13.02 13.81
N LEU A 330 -1.21 12.62 13.91
CA LEU A 330 -2.28 13.31 14.64
C LEU A 330 -2.75 12.48 15.84
N GLY A 331 -2.05 11.38 16.16
CA GLY A 331 -2.46 10.32 17.07
C GLY A 331 -3.29 9.23 16.36
N HIS A 332 -3.79 8.26 17.13
CA HIS A 332 -4.57 7.13 16.60
C HIS A 332 -6.03 7.14 17.04
#